data_5682dc9627f8acec632b3b2292281a11
#
_entry.id   5682dc9627f8acec632b3b2292281a11
#
_cell.length_a   1.000
_cell.length_b   1.000
_cell.length_c   1.000
_cell.angle_alpha   90.00
_cell.angle_beta   90.00
_cell.angle_gamma   90.00
#
_symmetry.space_group_name_H-M   'P 1'
#
loop_
_entity.id
_entity.type
_entity.pdbx_description
1 polymer ?
#
loop_
_entity_poly.entity_id
_entity_poly.type
_entity_poly.pdbx_seq_one_letter_code
_entity_poly.pdbx_strand_id
1 'polypeptide(L)'
;MTFNKTHAACAATLVALLAAGCASQPSPEALDAQAVAVIRSAFRAEGIAKLDRLDQDFANEACSKAQGAPLPESLSKAIEEASLQTVKAPTGGKYLGDWKEGEKIAQSGRGLTFTDDAKVPNGGNCYNCHQLTPQEIAFGTIGPSLYNYGKLRGVTDP
;
A
#
# COMPACT_ATOMS: atom_id res chain seq x y z
N MET A 1 9.40 -67.00 -13.34
CA MET A 1 9.64 -65.88 -12.42
C MET A 1 8.29 -65.49 -11.83
N THR A 2 7.97 -65.93 -10.62
CA THR A 2 6.74 -65.61 -9.91
C THR A 2 6.94 -64.31 -9.16
N PHE A 3 6.38 -63.21 -9.69
CA PHE A 3 6.34 -61.95 -8.99
C PHE A 3 5.53 -62.12 -7.71
N ASN A 4 6.18 -61.87 -6.58
CA ASN A 4 5.58 -62.10 -5.27
C ASN A 4 4.48 -61.05 -5.02
N LYS A 5 3.25 -61.48 -4.79
CA LYS A 5 2.05 -60.61 -4.62
C LYS A 5 2.23 -59.54 -3.53
N THR A 6 3.12 -59.83 -2.56
CA THR A 6 3.49 -58.88 -1.50
C THR A 6 4.27 -57.65 -2.01
N HIS A 7 5.16 -57.82 -3.01
CA HIS A 7 5.88 -56.67 -3.59
C HIS A 7 5.00 -55.77 -4.43
N ALA A 8 4.00 -56.33 -5.11
CA ALA A 8 3.04 -55.58 -5.88
C ALA A 8 2.09 -54.74 -4.98
N ALA A 9 1.71 -55.29 -3.81
CA ALA A 9 0.90 -54.55 -2.83
C ALA A 9 1.65 -53.39 -2.19
N CYS A 10 2.95 -53.57 -1.84
CA CYS A 10 3.79 -52.49 -1.30
C CYS A 10 4.05 -51.39 -2.33
N ALA A 11 4.25 -51.72 -3.60
CA ALA A 11 4.45 -50.74 -4.65
C ALA A 11 3.18 -49.89 -4.91
N ALA A 12 2.01 -50.52 -4.88
CA ALA A 12 0.73 -49.83 -5.07
C ALA A 12 0.41 -48.85 -3.92
N THR A 13 0.74 -49.25 -2.67
CA THR A 13 0.58 -48.35 -1.50
C THR A 13 1.55 -47.13 -1.55
N LEU A 14 2.79 -47.36 -2.00
CA LEU A 14 3.76 -46.26 -2.13
C LEU A 14 3.34 -45.24 -3.20
N VAL A 15 2.83 -45.71 -4.34
CA VAL A 15 2.30 -44.83 -5.42
C VAL A 15 1.07 -44.08 -4.96
N ALA A 16 0.17 -44.67 -4.21
CA ALA A 16 -1.02 -44.00 -3.65
C ALA A 16 -0.65 -42.92 -2.62
N LEU A 17 0.39 -43.14 -1.80
CA LEU A 17 0.89 -42.15 -0.85
C LEU A 17 1.59 -40.97 -1.54
N LEU A 18 2.28 -41.22 -2.66
CA LEU A 18 2.89 -40.15 -3.46
C LEU A 18 1.85 -39.33 -4.23
N ALA A 19 0.74 -39.91 -4.67
CA ALA A 19 -0.35 -39.23 -5.32
C ALA A 19 -1.19 -38.37 -4.34
N ALA A 20 -1.29 -38.77 -3.07
CA ALA A 20 -1.97 -37.96 -2.05
C ALA A 20 -1.15 -36.75 -1.59
N GLY A 21 0.13 -36.65 -1.92
CA GLY A 21 1.00 -35.52 -1.61
C GLY A 21 0.83 -34.29 -2.52
N CYS A 22 0.10 -34.39 -3.61
CA CYS A 22 -0.32 -33.24 -4.41
C CYS A 22 -1.57 -32.61 -3.78
N ALA A 23 -1.42 -32.05 -2.57
CA ALA A 23 -2.45 -31.13 -2.07
C ALA A 23 -2.64 -30.04 -3.12
N SER A 24 -3.84 -29.94 -3.68
CA SER A 24 -4.18 -28.86 -4.60
C SER A 24 -3.82 -27.54 -3.92
N GLN A 25 -3.02 -26.72 -4.58
CA GLN A 25 -2.72 -25.39 -4.07
C GLN A 25 -4.04 -24.63 -3.87
N PRO A 26 -4.18 -23.90 -2.77
CA PRO A 26 -5.36 -23.06 -2.57
C PRO A 26 -5.56 -22.15 -3.77
N SER A 27 -6.82 -21.84 -4.11
CA SER A 27 -7.09 -20.85 -5.16
C SER A 27 -6.57 -19.46 -4.74
N PRO A 28 -6.29 -18.56 -5.69
CA PRO A 28 -5.90 -17.19 -5.38
C PRO A 28 -6.86 -16.51 -4.40
N GLU A 29 -8.16 -16.70 -4.56
CA GLU A 29 -9.19 -16.15 -3.67
C GLU A 29 -9.11 -16.74 -2.25
N ALA A 30 -8.79 -18.02 -2.15
CA ALA A 30 -8.59 -18.67 -0.84
C ALA A 30 -7.32 -18.16 -0.15
N LEU A 31 -6.26 -17.90 -0.90
CA LEU A 31 -5.03 -17.28 -0.39
C LEU A 31 -5.27 -15.85 0.07
N ASP A 32 -6.01 -15.06 -0.69
CA ASP A 32 -6.39 -13.70 -0.32
C ASP A 32 -7.22 -13.68 0.96
N ALA A 33 -8.22 -14.55 1.06
CA ALA A 33 -9.02 -14.68 2.28
C ALA A 33 -8.18 -15.07 3.50
N GLN A 34 -7.23 -15.98 3.35
CA GLN A 34 -6.30 -16.36 4.41
C GLN A 34 -5.39 -15.20 4.79
N ALA A 35 -4.83 -14.47 3.82
CA ALA A 35 -3.99 -13.31 4.06
C ALA A 35 -4.76 -12.22 4.84
N VAL A 36 -5.98 -11.90 4.43
CA VAL A 36 -6.84 -10.94 5.14
C VAL A 36 -7.12 -11.42 6.57
N ALA A 37 -7.42 -12.69 6.78
CA ALA A 37 -7.69 -13.25 8.11
C ALA A 37 -6.44 -13.13 9.02
N VAL A 38 -5.26 -13.46 8.50
CA VAL A 38 -3.99 -13.32 9.25
C VAL A 38 -3.72 -11.86 9.59
N ILE A 39 -3.83 -10.94 8.65
CA ILE A 39 -3.61 -9.50 8.87
C ILE A 39 -4.56 -9.00 9.96
N ARG A 40 -5.86 -9.25 9.84
CA ARG A 40 -6.85 -8.77 10.81
C ARG A 40 -6.69 -9.40 12.20
N SER A 41 -6.17 -10.61 12.31
CA SER A 41 -5.88 -11.24 13.60
C SER A 41 -4.58 -10.77 14.24
N ALA A 42 -3.60 -10.35 13.44
CA ALA A 42 -2.28 -9.96 13.92
C ALA A 42 -2.18 -8.47 14.31
N PHE A 43 -2.93 -7.59 13.62
CA PHE A 43 -2.90 -6.16 13.89
C PHE A 43 -3.89 -5.76 14.98
N ARG A 44 -3.52 -4.75 15.75
CA ARG A 44 -4.33 -4.15 16.82
C ARG A 44 -4.37 -2.65 16.68
N ALA A 45 -5.49 -2.05 17.03
CA ALA A 45 -5.56 -0.60 17.14
C ALA A 45 -4.68 -0.12 18.29
N GLU A 46 -3.76 0.81 18.01
CA GLU A 46 -2.86 1.39 19.00
C GLU A 46 -2.65 2.88 18.71
N GLY A 47 -2.74 3.72 19.74
CA GLY A 47 -2.61 5.16 19.60
C GLY A 47 -3.56 5.72 18.54
N ILE A 48 -3.01 6.50 17.62
CA ILE A 48 -3.73 7.08 16.48
C ILE A 48 -3.88 6.11 15.29
N ALA A 49 -3.20 4.95 15.32
CA ALA A 49 -3.32 3.93 14.28
C ALA A 49 -4.53 3.03 14.58
N LYS A 50 -5.58 3.16 13.76
CA LYS A 50 -6.80 2.36 13.86
C LYS A 50 -6.81 1.26 12.81
N LEU A 51 -7.70 0.27 12.97
CA LEU A 51 -7.77 -0.90 12.07
C LEU A 51 -8.35 -0.58 10.69
N ASP A 52 -9.00 0.57 10.52
CA ASP A 52 -9.46 1.08 9.23
C ASP A 52 -8.31 1.26 8.22
N ARG A 53 -7.08 1.43 8.71
CA ARG A 53 -5.88 1.48 7.87
C ARG A 53 -5.53 0.15 7.17
N LEU A 54 -6.17 -0.94 7.57
CA LEU A 54 -6.03 -2.23 6.91
C LEU A 54 -6.95 -2.35 5.69
N ASP A 55 -7.89 -1.44 5.54
CA ASP A 55 -8.82 -1.43 4.42
C ASP A 55 -8.22 -0.57 3.29
N GLN A 56 -8.17 -1.14 2.10
CA GLN A 56 -7.76 -0.39 0.91
C GLN A 56 -8.88 0.56 0.49
N ASP A 57 -8.52 1.76 0.11
CA ASP A 57 -9.44 2.65 -0.59
C ASP A 57 -9.66 2.19 -2.04
N PHE A 58 -10.60 2.85 -2.72
CA PHE A 58 -10.97 2.50 -4.09
C PHE A 58 -9.79 2.50 -5.07
N ALA A 59 -8.90 3.50 -4.97
CA ALA A 59 -7.74 3.60 -5.86
C ALA A 59 -6.72 2.49 -5.58
N ASN A 60 -6.40 2.28 -4.30
CA ASN A 60 -5.44 1.24 -3.90
C ASN A 60 -5.94 -0.16 -4.23
N GLU A 61 -7.24 -0.44 -4.03
CA GLU A 61 -7.84 -1.71 -4.40
C GLU A 61 -7.77 -1.97 -5.91
N ALA A 62 -8.13 -0.97 -6.72
CA ALA A 62 -8.09 -1.07 -8.18
C ALA A 62 -6.67 -1.31 -8.69
N CYS A 63 -5.67 -0.57 -8.17
CA CYS A 63 -4.28 -0.73 -8.54
C CYS A 63 -3.72 -2.10 -8.10
N SER A 64 -4.06 -2.58 -6.92
CA SER A 64 -3.63 -3.88 -6.42
C SER A 64 -4.19 -5.02 -7.29
N LYS A 65 -5.46 -4.94 -7.68
CA LYS A 65 -6.09 -5.92 -8.58
C LYS A 65 -5.47 -5.92 -9.98
N ALA A 66 -4.99 -4.78 -10.46
CA ALA A 66 -4.35 -4.66 -11.76
C ALA A 66 -2.95 -5.30 -11.82
N GLN A 67 -2.30 -5.57 -10.68
CA GLN A 67 -0.98 -6.22 -10.58
C GLN A 67 0.08 -5.58 -11.49
N GLY A 68 0.07 -4.26 -11.59
CA GLY A 68 0.99 -3.49 -12.44
C GLY A 68 0.55 -3.32 -13.90
N ALA A 69 -0.55 -3.92 -14.31
CA ALA A 69 -1.14 -3.64 -15.62
C ALA A 69 -1.77 -2.23 -15.65
N PRO A 70 -1.79 -1.55 -16.81
CA PRO A 70 -2.50 -0.30 -16.95
C PRO A 70 -3.99 -0.45 -16.63
N LEU A 71 -4.54 0.50 -15.89
CA LEU A 71 -5.98 0.53 -15.62
C LEU A 71 -6.76 0.93 -16.89
N PRO A 72 -7.96 0.38 -17.11
CA PRO A 72 -8.87 0.89 -18.12
C PRO A 72 -9.14 2.39 -17.92
N GLU A 73 -9.25 3.14 -19.02
CA GLU A 73 -9.46 4.60 -18.97
C GLU A 73 -10.70 4.99 -18.16
N SER A 74 -11.80 4.24 -18.30
CA SER A 74 -13.02 4.47 -17.53
C SER A 74 -12.81 4.32 -16.02
N LEU A 75 -12.01 3.34 -15.60
CA LEU A 75 -11.70 3.12 -14.19
C LEU A 75 -10.76 4.22 -13.66
N SER A 76 -9.77 4.63 -14.46
CA SER A 76 -8.88 5.75 -14.11
C SER A 76 -9.67 7.05 -13.90
N LYS A 77 -10.60 7.36 -14.80
CA LYS A 77 -11.49 8.53 -14.66
C LYS A 77 -12.39 8.43 -13.41
N ALA A 78 -12.93 7.25 -13.12
CA ALA A 78 -13.74 7.06 -11.91
C ALA A 78 -12.94 7.26 -10.63
N ILE A 79 -11.68 6.80 -10.60
CA ILE A 79 -10.77 7.02 -9.47
C ILE A 79 -10.45 8.51 -9.31
N GLU A 80 -10.14 9.20 -10.41
CA GLU A 80 -9.89 10.64 -10.41
C GLU A 80 -11.09 11.43 -9.88
N GLU A 81 -12.28 11.14 -10.40
CA GLU A 81 -13.52 11.79 -9.97
C GLU A 81 -13.80 11.56 -8.48
N ALA A 82 -13.71 10.30 -8.02
CA ALA A 82 -13.88 9.96 -6.61
C ALA A 82 -12.86 10.68 -5.72
N SER A 83 -11.61 10.80 -6.17
CA SER A 83 -10.55 11.50 -5.44
C SER A 83 -10.81 13.00 -5.37
N LEU A 84 -11.24 13.62 -6.47
CA LEU A 84 -11.60 15.03 -6.51
C LEU A 84 -12.71 15.40 -5.53
N GLN A 85 -13.69 14.52 -5.32
CA GLN A 85 -14.75 14.73 -4.32
C GLN A 85 -14.23 14.80 -2.88
N THR A 86 -13.05 14.25 -2.61
CA THR A 86 -12.44 14.30 -1.27
C THR A 86 -11.67 15.60 -1.01
N VAL A 87 -11.34 16.36 -2.05
CA VAL A 87 -10.56 17.60 -1.96
C VAL A 87 -11.38 18.67 -1.25
N LYS A 88 -10.83 19.20 -0.17
CA LYS A 88 -11.45 20.29 0.60
C LYS A 88 -10.64 21.57 0.38
N ALA A 89 -11.32 22.61 -0.06
CA ALA A 89 -10.71 23.92 -0.13
C ALA A 89 -10.29 24.42 1.27
N PRO A 90 -9.16 25.12 1.38
CA PRO A 90 -8.73 25.66 2.66
C PRO A 90 -9.71 26.71 3.19
N THR A 91 -9.89 26.76 4.51
CA THR A 91 -10.78 27.72 5.16
C THR A 91 -10.36 29.15 4.82
N GLY A 92 -11.32 29.96 4.34
CA GLY A 92 -11.08 31.37 3.98
C GLY A 92 -10.34 31.58 2.65
N GLY A 93 -10.24 30.55 1.80
CA GLY A 93 -9.65 30.65 0.46
C GLY A 93 -8.14 30.94 0.45
N LYS A 94 -7.44 30.72 1.55
CA LYS A 94 -5.99 30.92 1.64
C LYS A 94 -5.27 29.62 1.27
N TYR A 95 -4.77 29.57 0.05
CA TYR A 95 -4.05 28.39 -0.46
C TYR A 95 -2.58 28.35 -0.06
N LEU A 96 -1.99 29.50 0.27
CA LEU A 96 -0.61 29.58 0.79
C LEU A 96 -0.61 29.62 2.32
N GLY A 97 0.06 28.69 2.94
CA GLY A 97 0.32 28.64 4.36
C GLY A 97 1.70 29.20 4.75
N ASP A 98 2.13 28.90 5.96
CA ASP A 98 3.51 29.16 6.40
C ASP A 98 4.42 28.05 5.87
N TRP A 99 5.23 28.37 4.87
CA TRP A 99 6.12 27.38 4.26
C TRP A 99 7.19 26.86 5.23
N LYS A 100 7.63 27.68 6.22
CA LYS A 100 8.62 27.24 7.22
C LYS A 100 8.05 26.17 8.16
N GLU A 101 6.79 26.32 8.55
CA GLU A 101 6.10 25.28 9.31
C GLU A 101 5.85 24.05 8.43
N GLY A 102 5.50 24.23 7.16
CA GLY A 102 5.37 23.15 6.19
C GLY A 102 6.67 22.38 6.00
N GLU A 103 7.80 23.04 5.90
CA GLU A 103 9.14 22.43 5.82
C GLU A 103 9.45 21.58 7.04
N LYS A 104 9.21 22.08 8.25
CA LYS A 104 9.40 21.32 9.48
C LYS A 104 8.55 20.06 9.52
N ILE A 105 7.29 20.16 9.12
CA ILE A 105 6.39 19.01 9.05
C ILE A 105 6.89 18.00 8.01
N ALA A 106 7.22 18.45 6.80
CA ALA A 106 7.67 17.61 5.71
C ALA A 106 8.95 16.83 6.03
N GLN A 107 9.83 17.40 6.83
CA GLN A 107 11.12 16.83 7.22
C GLN A 107 11.11 16.17 8.61
N SER A 108 9.99 16.19 9.33
CA SER A 108 9.95 15.72 10.73
C SER A 108 10.13 14.22 10.88
N GLY A 109 9.87 13.43 9.84
CA GLY A 109 9.84 11.97 9.92
C GLY A 109 8.63 11.41 10.67
N ARG A 110 7.70 12.24 11.10
CA ARG A 110 6.49 11.83 11.81
C ARG A 110 5.35 11.61 10.83
N GLY A 111 4.89 10.37 10.75
CA GLY A 111 3.98 9.96 9.69
C GLY A 111 2.72 9.25 10.17
N LEU A 112 2.02 9.74 11.17
CA LEU A 112 0.77 9.15 11.67
C LEU A 112 0.97 7.71 12.18
N THR A 113 2.09 7.45 12.88
CA THR A 113 2.36 6.14 13.49
C THR A 113 1.61 6.00 14.82
N PHE A 114 1.55 4.77 15.33
CA PHE A 114 0.89 4.50 16.61
C PHE A 114 1.54 5.22 17.80
N THR A 115 2.80 5.64 17.68
CA THR A 115 3.55 6.37 18.71
C THR A 115 3.37 7.88 18.61
N ASP A 116 2.76 8.39 17.55
CA ASP A 116 2.60 9.83 17.35
C ASP A 116 1.43 10.37 18.18
N ASP A 117 1.58 11.61 18.66
CA ASP A 117 0.52 12.31 19.39
C ASP A 117 -0.44 13.00 18.38
N ALA A 118 -1.72 12.66 18.46
CA ALA A 118 -2.76 13.27 17.64
C ALA A 118 -2.91 14.79 17.82
N LYS A 119 -2.39 15.37 18.90
CA LYS A 119 -2.50 16.80 19.22
C LYS A 119 -1.40 17.64 18.59
N VAL A 120 -0.38 17.02 18.04
CA VAL A 120 0.72 17.72 17.35
C VAL A 120 0.62 17.49 15.84
N PRO A 121 1.22 18.37 14.99
CA PRO A 121 1.23 18.17 13.56
C PRO A 121 1.83 16.82 13.18
N ASN A 122 1.11 16.08 12.36
CA ASN A 122 1.44 14.72 11.91
C ASN A 122 1.28 14.61 10.39
N GLY A 123 1.83 13.55 9.80
CA GLY A 123 1.62 13.22 8.39
C GLY A 123 2.64 13.83 7.43
N GLY A 124 3.73 14.35 7.95
CA GLY A 124 4.76 15.04 7.17
C GLY A 124 6.01 14.21 6.90
N ASN A 125 5.90 12.97 6.44
CA ASN A 125 7.06 12.12 6.16
C ASN A 125 7.41 12.11 4.66
N CYS A 126 7.34 13.28 4.02
CA CYS A 126 7.42 13.41 2.56
C CYS A 126 8.76 12.99 1.98
N TYR A 127 9.87 13.30 2.67
CA TYR A 127 11.21 12.98 2.20
C TYR A 127 11.53 11.48 2.18
N ASN A 128 10.75 10.65 2.87
CA ASN A 128 10.91 9.20 2.75
C ASN A 128 10.57 8.67 1.36
N CYS A 129 9.75 9.38 0.61
CA CYS A 129 9.35 9.01 -0.74
C CYS A 129 9.88 9.97 -1.80
N HIS A 130 10.05 11.26 -1.48
CA HIS A 130 10.36 12.32 -2.41
C HIS A 130 11.61 13.10 -2.02
N GLN A 131 12.36 13.54 -3.01
CA GLN A 131 13.31 14.65 -2.81
C GLN A 131 12.50 15.94 -2.68
N LEU A 132 12.78 16.74 -1.65
CA LEU A 132 12.19 18.06 -1.42
C LEU A 132 13.17 19.17 -1.78
N THR A 133 14.45 19.05 -1.38
CA THR A 133 15.51 20.01 -1.67
C THR A 133 16.79 19.30 -2.12
N PRO A 134 17.69 20.00 -2.87
CA PRO A 134 18.98 19.44 -3.23
C PRO A 134 19.94 19.26 -2.05
N GLN A 135 19.66 19.90 -0.92
CA GLN A 135 20.52 19.90 0.28
C GLN A 135 20.25 18.72 1.20
N GLU A 136 19.22 17.92 0.93
CA GLU A 136 18.93 16.73 1.73
C GLU A 136 20.06 15.71 1.61
N ILE A 137 20.51 15.18 2.75
CA ILE A 137 21.55 14.14 2.82
C ILE A 137 21.05 12.84 2.19
N ALA A 138 19.78 12.51 2.40
CA ALA A 138 19.12 11.33 1.86
C ALA A 138 17.64 11.58 1.68
N PHE A 139 17.05 10.97 0.65
CA PHE A 139 15.61 11.00 0.36
C PHE A 139 15.19 9.73 -0.36
N GLY A 140 13.90 9.39 -0.28
CA GLY A 140 13.34 8.28 -1.02
C GLY A 140 13.15 8.60 -2.50
N THR A 141 13.17 7.56 -3.31
CA THR A 141 12.99 7.64 -4.77
C THR A 141 11.70 6.96 -5.25
N ILE A 142 10.81 6.60 -4.34
CA ILE A 142 9.52 5.98 -4.65
C ILE A 142 8.64 6.97 -5.41
N GLY A 143 8.65 8.24 -4.96
CA GLY A 143 7.95 9.33 -5.63
C GLY A 143 8.90 10.23 -6.44
N PRO A 144 8.38 10.99 -7.42
CA PRO A 144 9.17 11.95 -8.17
C PRO A 144 9.70 13.08 -7.27
N SER A 145 10.78 13.74 -7.67
CA SER A 145 11.28 14.93 -6.97
C SER A 145 10.21 16.03 -6.96
N LEU A 146 9.96 16.60 -5.78
CA LEU A 146 9.09 17.77 -5.60
C LEU A 146 9.84 19.10 -5.67
N TYR A 147 11.18 19.04 -5.83
CA TYR A 147 11.99 20.24 -5.96
C TYR A 147 11.58 21.05 -7.20
N ASN A 148 11.30 22.32 -7.00
CA ASN A 148 10.80 23.21 -8.05
C ASN A 148 9.51 22.71 -8.76
N TYR A 149 8.72 21.85 -8.11
CA TYR A 149 7.55 21.22 -8.73
C TYR A 149 6.59 22.24 -9.36
N GLY A 150 6.22 23.29 -8.64
CA GLY A 150 5.35 24.35 -9.16
C GLY A 150 5.93 25.01 -10.41
N LYS A 151 7.22 25.37 -10.38
CA LYS A 151 7.91 25.97 -11.54
C LYS A 151 7.93 25.02 -12.74
N LEU A 152 8.24 23.74 -12.52
CA LEU A 152 8.30 22.72 -13.58
C LEU A 152 6.93 22.44 -14.19
N ARG A 153 5.86 22.60 -13.42
CA ARG A 153 4.47 22.44 -13.88
C ARG A 153 3.86 23.73 -14.42
N GLY A 154 4.61 24.82 -14.46
CA GLY A 154 4.11 26.11 -14.94
C GLY A 154 3.01 26.72 -14.05
N VAL A 155 2.99 26.35 -12.77
CA VAL A 155 2.04 26.93 -11.80
C VAL A 155 2.44 28.37 -11.54
N THR A 156 1.58 29.30 -11.89
CA THR A 156 1.76 30.75 -11.74
C THR A 156 0.86 31.35 -10.67
N ASP A 157 -0.14 30.61 -10.25
CA ASP A 157 -1.15 31.01 -9.26
C ASP A 157 -1.25 29.92 -8.17
N PRO A 158 -1.25 30.27 -6.88
CA PRO A 158 -1.32 29.33 -5.77
C PRO A 158 -2.68 28.62 -5.64
#